data_5880c564fdae3dbf61365879413ac594
#
_entry.id   5880c564fdae3dbf61365879413ac594
#
_cell.length_a   1.000
_cell.length_b   1.000
_cell.length_c   1.000
_cell.angle_alpha   90.00
_cell.angle_beta   90.00
_cell.angle_gamma   90.00
#
_symmetry.space_group_name_H-M   'P 1'
#
loop_
_entity.id
_entity.type
_entity.pdbx_description
1 polymer ?
#
loop_
_entity_poly.entity_id
_entity_poly.type
_entity_poly.pdbx_seq_one_letter_code
_entity_poly.pdbx_strand_id
1 'polypeptide(L)'
;MAAIENRWHIRPDRPLAVQLAKRQLPEFVCDAVNLEGIHVTLPEVQTLLDGVTVGGHKVSDQQAVLNQGNAWHRLFKLVESDQFAVSKEVACDIHKIAAKEDALTWGKFRDSGVYIAGTEYMPPAADSLPFLFDEMIRRISKIDDIYLQSFSVFLDMARNQYFYDVNKRTGRFMMNGLLLSSGFPAISVPSKKRLEFNRKMIRFYDSNDPEEMRDFLGSCMEPRVLRIMKESKRT
;
A
#
# COMPACT_ATOMS: atom_id res chain seq x y z
N MET A 1 1.74 -21.64 19.24
CA MET A 1 1.99 -20.77 18.10
C MET A 1 3.29 -20.04 18.39
N ALA A 2 4.29 -20.12 17.51
CA ALA A 2 5.50 -19.31 17.64
C ALA A 2 5.12 -17.83 17.59
N ALA A 3 5.79 -17.00 18.41
CA ALA A 3 5.56 -15.56 18.36
C ALA A 3 6.06 -15.04 17.01
N ILE A 4 5.20 -14.29 16.31
CA ILE A 4 5.59 -13.62 15.06
C ILE A 4 6.66 -12.58 15.41
N GLU A 5 7.85 -12.73 14.86
CA GLU A 5 8.91 -11.76 15.00
C GLU A 5 8.50 -10.43 14.34
N ASN A 6 8.79 -9.33 15.02
CA ASN A 6 8.58 -8.00 14.46
C ASN A 6 9.54 -6.98 15.07
N ARG A 7 10.05 -6.06 14.24
CA ARG A 7 11.11 -5.10 14.58
C ARG A 7 10.76 -4.12 15.69
N TRP A 8 9.49 -3.96 16.06
CA TRP A 8 9.06 -3.04 17.14
C TRP A 8 8.62 -3.76 18.41
N HIS A 9 8.66 -5.10 18.44
CA HIS A 9 8.28 -5.92 19.59
C HIS A 9 6.88 -5.58 20.15
N ILE A 10 5.93 -5.30 19.23
CA ILE A 10 4.52 -5.11 19.57
C ILE A 10 3.74 -6.43 19.46
N ARG A 11 2.73 -6.58 20.28
CA ARG A 11 1.83 -7.73 20.20
C ARG A 11 0.76 -7.47 19.14
N PRO A 12 0.38 -8.48 18.36
CA PRO A 12 -0.68 -8.32 17.38
C PRO A 12 -2.03 -8.06 18.07
N ASP A 13 -2.75 -7.06 17.57
CA ASP A 13 -4.11 -6.68 17.99
C ASP A 13 -4.88 -6.14 16.79
N ARG A 14 -5.61 -7.03 16.09
CA ARG A 14 -6.29 -6.68 14.84
C ARG A 14 -7.38 -5.63 15.04
N PRO A 15 -8.30 -5.76 16.02
CA PRO A 15 -9.31 -4.73 16.26
C PRO A 15 -8.71 -3.34 16.49
N LEU A 16 -7.67 -3.25 17.31
CA LEU A 16 -7.00 -1.99 17.59
C LEU A 16 -6.25 -1.45 16.34
N ALA A 17 -5.51 -2.30 15.63
CA ALA A 17 -4.78 -1.90 14.43
C ALA A 17 -5.72 -1.36 13.36
N VAL A 18 -6.86 -2.02 13.11
CA VAL A 18 -7.89 -1.56 12.18
C VAL A 18 -8.53 -0.26 12.64
N GLN A 19 -8.86 -0.13 13.94
CA GLN A 19 -9.42 1.09 14.50
C GLN A 19 -8.47 2.29 14.32
N LEU A 20 -7.19 2.10 14.58
CA LEU A 20 -6.17 3.14 14.39
C LEU A 20 -6.04 3.52 12.90
N ALA A 21 -6.01 2.55 12.01
CA ALA A 21 -5.95 2.80 10.56
C ALA A 21 -7.19 3.54 10.05
N LYS A 22 -8.40 3.20 10.52
CA LYS A 22 -9.64 3.93 10.19
C LYS A 22 -9.59 5.40 10.63
N ARG A 23 -9.01 5.69 11.80
CA ARG A 23 -8.83 7.07 12.28
C ARG A 23 -7.82 7.87 11.46
N GLN A 24 -6.83 7.19 10.87
CA GLN A 24 -5.80 7.80 10.02
C GLN A 24 -6.16 7.78 8.53
N LEU A 25 -7.36 7.35 8.18
CA LEU A 25 -7.76 7.22 6.77
C LEU A 25 -7.56 8.52 5.95
N PRO A 26 -7.97 9.72 6.42
CA PRO A 26 -7.75 10.95 5.65
C PRO A 26 -6.27 11.23 5.40
N GLU A 27 -5.40 10.99 6.39
CA GLU A 27 -3.95 11.14 6.24
C GLU A 27 -3.38 10.15 5.24
N PHE A 28 -3.80 8.88 5.29
CA PHE A 28 -3.35 7.85 4.35
C PHE A 28 -3.74 8.19 2.90
N VAL A 29 -4.95 8.70 2.70
CA VAL A 29 -5.41 9.13 1.38
C VAL A 29 -4.64 10.36 0.92
N CYS A 30 -4.52 11.37 1.78
CA CYS A 30 -3.77 12.59 1.50
C CYS A 30 -2.32 12.29 1.10
N ASP A 31 -1.62 11.49 1.89
CA ASP A 31 -0.24 11.07 1.57
C ASP A 31 -0.17 10.32 0.23
N ALA A 32 -1.07 9.36 0.01
CA ALA A 32 -1.04 8.52 -1.19
C ALA A 32 -1.19 9.33 -2.48
N VAL A 33 -2.11 10.28 -2.53
CA VAL A 33 -2.35 11.10 -3.74
C VAL A 33 -1.28 12.17 -3.93
N ASN A 34 -0.78 12.78 -2.84
CA ASN A 34 0.32 13.75 -2.90
C ASN A 34 1.65 13.10 -3.34
N LEU A 35 1.89 11.82 -3.02
CA LEU A 35 3.04 11.06 -3.53
C LEU A 35 2.99 10.94 -5.07
N GLU A 36 1.81 10.83 -5.65
CA GLU A 36 1.63 10.76 -7.11
C GLU A 36 1.52 12.16 -7.78
N GLY A 37 1.67 13.24 -7.00
CA GLY A 37 1.70 14.61 -7.52
C GLY A 37 0.35 15.32 -7.59
N ILE A 38 -0.68 14.75 -7.01
CA ILE A 38 -1.98 15.42 -6.83
C ILE A 38 -1.88 16.27 -5.57
N HIS A 39 -1.93 17.60 -5.72
CA HIS A 39 -1.73 18.53 -4.62
C HIS A 39 -3.06 18.83 -3.92
N VAL A 40 -3.35 18.13 -2.83
CA VAL A 40 -4.52 18.34 -1.97
C VAL A 40 -4.07 18.46 -0.52
N THR A 41 -4.77 19.25 0.27
CA THR A 41 -4.56 19.38 1.70
C THR A 41 -5.39 18.36 2.49
N LEU A 42 -5.00 18.07 3.73
CA LEU A 42 -5.74 17.14 4.58
C LEU A 42 -7.19 17.57 4.82
N PRO A 43 -7.53 18.85 5.09
CA PRO A 43 -8.92 19.30 5.19
C PRO A 43 -9.73 19.09 3.91
N GLU A 44 -9.13 19.30 2.74
CA GLU A 44 -9.79 19.04 1.45
C GLU A 44 -10.08 17.56 1.25
N VAL A 45 -9.13 16.69 1.61
CA VAL A 45 -9.37 15.23 1.59
C VAL A 45 -10.51 14.84 2.52
N GLN A 46 -10.56 15.37 3.75
CA GLN A 46 -11.67 15.12 4.68
C GLN A 46 -13.00 15.54 4.07
N THR A 47 -13.08 16.75 3.50
CA THR A 47 -14.27 17.28 2.85
C THR A 47 -14.74 16.38 1.70
N LEU A 48 -13.81 15.90 0.87
CA LEU A 48 -14.14 14.98 -0.22
C LEU A 48 -14.62 13.61 0.28
N LEU A 49 -13.99 13.07 1.32
CA LEU A 49 -14.40 11.80 1.92
C LEU A 49 -15.78 11.90 2.61
N ASP A 50 -16.14 13.09 3.09
CA ASP A 50 -17.49 13.39 3.61
C ASP A 50 -18.55 13.60 2.50
N GLY A 51 -18.15 13.45 1.22
CA GLY A 51 -19.05 13.55 0.05
C GLY A 51 -19.30 14.96 -0.45
N VAL A 52 -18.52 15.94 -0.01
CA VAL A 52 -18.60 17.34 -0.44
C VAL A 52 -17.47 17.66 -1.41
N THR A 53 -17.77 18.29 -2.55
CA THR A 53 -16.79 18.70 -3.56
C THR A 53 -15.95 19.89 -3.09
N VAL A 54 -14.71 19.96 -3.54
CA VAL A 54 -13.76 21.04 -3.22
C VAL A 54 -13.45 21.82 -4.48
N GLY A 55 -13.54 23.15 -4.41
CA GLY A 55 -13.21 24.03 -5.52
C GLY A 55 -11.70 24.09 -5.79
N GLY A 56 -11.33 24.45 -7.03
CA GLY A 56 -9.93 24.67 -7.40
C GLY A 56 -9.15 23.41 -7.82
N HIS A 57 -9.76 22.23 -7.79
CA HIS A 57 -9.17 20.98 -8.20
C HIS A 57 -9.84 20.40 -9.45
N LYS A 58 -9.06 19.67 -10.26
CA LYS A 58 -9.61 18.91 -11.37
C LYS A 58 -10.56 17.81 -10.85
N VAL A 59 -11.59 17.49 -11.62
CA VAL A 59 -12.50 16.39 -11.28
C VAL A 59 -11.75 15.07 -11.16
N SER A 60 -10.76 14.82 -12.04
CA SER A 60 -9.91 13.62 -11.97
C SER A 60 -9.12 13.53 -10.64
N ASP A 61 -8.61 14.65 -10.13
CA ASP A 61 -7.85 14.67 -8.88
C ASP A 61 -8.77 14.35 -7.68
N GLN A 62 -9.98 14.92 -7.67
CA GLN A 62 -11.00 14.59 -6.66
C GLN A 62 -11.42 13.12 -6.76
N GLN A 63 -11.60 12.60 -7.98
CA GLN A 63 -11.93 11.18 -8.19
C GLN A 63 -10.82 10.27 -7.69
N ALA A 64 -9.54 10.62 -7.90
CA ALA A 64 -8.41 9.85 -7.37
C ALA A 64 -8.41 9.80 -5.83
N VAL A 65 -8.75 10.90 -5.15
CA VAL A 65 -8.93 10.93 -3.68
C VAL A 65 -10.04 9.97 -3.25
N LEU A 66 -11.21 10.04 -3.89
CA LEU A 66 -12.35 9.17 -3.59
C LEU A 66 -12.04 7.69 -3.86
N ASN A 67 -11.34 7.39 -4.95
CA ASN A 67 -10.91 6.03 -5.28
C ASN A 67 -9.97 5.45 -4.20
N GLN A 68 -9.04 6.27 -3.69
CA GLN A 68 -8.16 5.84 -2.59
C GLN A 68 -8.95 5.59 -1.30
N GLY A 69 -9.88 6.47 -0.93
CA GLY A 69 -10.76 6.29 0.23
C GLY A 69 -11.60 5.01 0.12
N ASN A 70 -12.24 4.79 -1.03
CA ASN A 70 -13.04 3.61 -1.30
C ASN A 70 -12.20 2.31 -1.28
N ALA A 71 -10.97 2.34 -1.79
CA ALA A 71 -10.07 1.19 -1.74
C ALA A 71 -9.67 0.85 -0.29
N TRP A 72 -9.44 1.86 0.57
CA TRP A 72 -9.23 1.65 2.00
C TRP A 72 -10.46 1.04 2.69
N HIS A 73 -11.65 1.56 2.41
CA HIS A 73 -12.89 0.98 2.96
C HIS A 73 -13.08 -0.48 2.54
N ARG A 74 -12.77 -0.80 1.27
CA ARG A 74 -12.80 -2.19 0.81
C ARG A 74 -11.77 -3.05 1.54
N LEU A 75 -10.55 -2.55 1.73
CA LEU A 75 -9.51 -3.24 2.48
C LEU A 75 -9.92 -3.52 3.92
N PHE A 76 -10.44 -2.53 4.64
CA PHE A 76 -10.96 -2.73 5.99
C PHE A 76 -12.03 -3.81 6.04
N LYS A 77 -12.97 -3.80 5.11
CA LYS A 77 -14.02 -4.81 5.03
C LYS A 77 -13.46 -6.23 4.83
N LEU A 78 -12.47 -6.38 3.95
CA LEU A 78 -11.80 -7.67 3.72
C LEU A 78 -11.08 -8.17 4.98
N VAL A 79 -10.38 -7.27 5.69
CA VAL A 79 -9.66 -7.61 6.92
C VAL A 79 -10.61 -7.97 8.06
N GLU A 80 -11.68 -7.20 8.27
CA GLU A 80 -12.66 -7.42 9.33
C GLU A 80 -13.48 -8.69 9.13
N SER A 81 -13.70 -9.10 7.87
CA SER A 81 -14.44 -10.33 7.53
C SER A 81 -13.55 -11.57 7.33
N ASP A 82 -12.26 -11.50 7.69
CA ASP A 82 -11.28 -12.56 7.47
C ASP A 82 -11.14 -13.03 6.00
N GLN A 83 -11.46 -12.14 5.05
CA GLN A 83 -11.39 -12.42 3.60
C GLN A 83 -10.15 -11.85 2.93
N PHE A 84 -9.31 -11.13 3.66
CA PHE A 84 -8.06 -10.64 3.10
C PHE A 84 -7.03 -11.77 2.96
N ALA A 85 -6.46 -11.88 1.77
CA ALA A 85 -5.29 -12.70 1.49
C ALA A 85 -4.39 -11.98 0.49
N VAL A 86 -3.08 -12.24 0.54
CA VAL A 86 -2.19 -11.84 -0.54
C VAL A 86 -2.46 -12.77 -1.72
N SER A 87 -3.42 -12.40 -2.54
CA SER A 87 -3.84 -13.17 -3.72
C SER A 87 -4.08 -12.25 -4.91
N LYS A 88 -4.05 -12.83 -6.12
CA LYS A 88 -4.35 -12.14 -7.36
C LYS A 88 -5.75 -11.54 -7.35
N GLU A 89 -6.73 -12.28 -6.83
CA GLU A 89 -8.13 -11.88 -6.76
C GLU A 89 -8.29 -10.64 -5.88
N VAL A 90 -7.69 -10.63 -4.69
CA VAL A 90 -7.73 -9.48 -3.78
C VAL A 90 -6.96 -8.29 -4.36
N ALA A 91 -5.78 -8.52 -4.96
CA ALA A 91 -5.04 -7.44 -5.62
C ALA A 91 -5.83 -6.81 -6.77
N CYS A 92 -6.50 -7.62 -7.60
CA CYS A 92 -7.36 -7.16 -8.68
C CYS A 92 -8.62 -6.43 -8.15
N ASP A 93 -9.23 -6.92 -7.08
CA ASP A 93 -10.41 -6.28 -6.46
C ASP A 93 -10.06 -4.89 -5.91
N ILE A 94 -8.97 -4.75 -5.18
CA ILE A 94 -8.48 -3.46 -4.68
C ILE A 94 -8.07 -2.54 -5.84
N HIS A 95 -7.32 -3.06 -6.81
CA HIS A 95 -6.91 -2.29 -7.99
C HIS A 95 -8.11 -1.76 -8.78
N LYS A 96 -9.17 -2.57 -8.94
CA LYS A 96 -10.39 -2.16 -9.65
C LYS A 96 -10.99 -0.87 -9.07
N ILE A 97 -10.88 -0.68 -7.77
CA ILE A 97 -11.41 0.49 -7.08
C ILE A 97 -10.38 1.64 -7.13
N ALA A 98 -9.12 1.34 -6.73
CA ALA A 98 -8.08 2.35 -6.60
C ALA A 98 -7.66 2.98 -7.93
N ALA A 99 -7.75 2.23 -9.04
CA ALA A 99 -7.30 2.64 -10.38
C ALA A 99 -8.46 3.01 -11.32
N LYS A 100 -9.68 3.09 -10.79
CA LYS A 100 -10.84 3.43 -11.63
C LYS A 100 -10.61 4.77 -12.32
N GLU A 101 -10.66 4.76 -13.66
CA GLU A 101 -10.42 5.91 -14.55
C GLU A 101 -8.97 6.44 -14.57
N ASP A 102 -8.06 5.94 -13.70
CA ASP A 102 -6.63 6.31 -13.72
C ASP A 102 -5.80 5.39 -14.64
N ALA A 103 -6.14 4.10 -14.70
CA ALA A 103 -5.42 3.12 -15.51
C ALA A 103 -6.16 2.78 -16.80
N LEU A 104 -5.42 2.33 -17.82
CA LEU A 104 -5.98 1.88 -19.11
C LEU A 104 -7.03 0.77 -18.93
N THR A 105 -6.75 -0.17 -18.02
CA THR A 105 -7.71 -1.16 -17.54
C THR A 105 -7.54 -1.33 -16.04
N TRP A 106 -8.62 -1.62 -15.33
CA TRP A 106 -8.57 -1.83 -13.89
C TRP A 106 -9.18 -3.17 -13.48
N GLY A 107 -8.67 -3.75 -12.40
CA GLY A 107 -9.12 -5.02 -11.86
C GLY A 107 -8.63 -6.26 -12.61
N LYS A 108 -7.65 -6.12 -13.49
CA LYS A 108 -6.98 -7.23 -14.18
C LYS A 108 -5.50 -6.92 -14.42
N PHE A 109 -4.66 -7.94 -14.47
CA PHE A 109 -3.28 -7.77 -14.86
C PHE A 109 -3.19 -7.25 -16.30
N ARG A 110 -2.13 -6.47 -16.57
CA ARG A 110 -1.85 -5.98 -17.92
C ARG A 110 -1.56 -7.14 -18.88
N ASP A 111 -1.81 -6.93 -20.14
CA ASP A 111 -1.58 -7.88 -21.25
C ASP A 111 -0.53 -7.38 -22.24
N SER A 112 0.13 -6.25 -21.95
CA SER A 112 1.24 -5.73 -22.76
C SER A 112 2.32 -5.07 -21.89
N GLY A 113 3.39 -4.56 -22.53
CA GLY A 113 4.52 -3.93 -21.87
C GLY A 113 4.17 -2.59 -21.21
N VAL A 114 4.93 -2.22 -20.18
CA VAL A 114 4.89 -0.92 -19.51
C VAL A 114 6.30 -0.43 -19.23
N TYR A 115 6.43 0.87 -19.00
CA TYR A 115 7.69 1.52 -18.61
C TYR A 115 7.54 2.17 -17.26
N ILE A 116 8.65 2.27 -16.53
CA ILE A 116 8.76 3.03 -15.29
C ILE A 116 9.60 4.28 -15.58
N ALA A 117 9.01 5.46 -15.40
CA ALA A 117 9.72 6.70 -15.63
C ALA A 117 10.92 6.87 -14.68
N GLY A 118 12.07 7.28 -15.22
CA GLY A 118 13.27 7.60 -14.45
C GLY A 118 14.21 6.42 -14.17
N THR A 119 14.00 5.25 -14.79
CA THR A 119 14.87 4.08 -14.69
C THR A 119 14.98 3.37 -16.04
N GLU A 120 16.09 2.68 -16.28
CA GLU A 120 16.27 1.78 -17.42
C GLU A 120 15.70 0.37 -17.17
N TYR A 121 15.25 0.10 -15.95
CA TYR A 121 14.65 -1.19 -15.62
C TYR A 121 13.38 -1.46 -16.43
N MET A 122 13.36 -2.61 -17.08
CA MET A 122 12.21 -3.09 -17.86
C MET A 122 11.39 -4.10 -17.04
N PRO A 123 10.13 -3.80 -16.71
CA PRO A 123 9.24 -4.75 -16.08
C PRO A 123 9.06 -6.03 -16.91
N PRO A 124 8.77 -7.18 -16.27
CA PRO A 124 8.59 -8.47 -16.94
C PRO A 124 7.54 -8.45 -18.05
N ALA A 125 7.62 -9.40 -18.98
CA ALA A 125 6.58 -9.62 -19.98
C ALA A 125 5.23 -9.99 -19.32
N ALA A 126 4.14 -9.58 -19.94
CA ALA A 126 2.80 -9.69 -19.36
C ALA A 126 2.35 -11.15 -19.11
N ASP A 127 2.74 -12.06 -19.98
CA ASP A 127 2.43 -13.50 -19.89
C ASP A 127 3.08 -14.18 -18.67
N SER A 128 4.20 -13.64 -18.16
CA SER A 128 4.88 -14.15 -16.96
C SER A 128 4.24 -13.68 -15.65
N LEU A 129 3.40 -12.65 -15.65
CA LEU A 129 2.89 -12.01 -14.43
C LEU A 129 2.12 -12.95 -13.49
N PRO A 130 1.26 -13.86 -13.96
CA PRO A 130 0.59 -14.81 -13.08
C PRO A 130 1.59 -15.71 -12.34
N PHE A 131 2.58 -16.23 -13.03
CA PHE A 131 3.63 -17.03 -12.43
C PHE A 131 4.46 -16.25 -11.42
N LEU A 132 4.85 -15.01 -11.74
CA LEU A 132 5.62 -14.16 -10.84
C LEU A 132 4.85 -13.80 -9.58
N PHE A 133 3.53 -13.62 -9.66
CA PHE A 133 2.69 -13.38 -8.50
C PHE A 133 2.66 -14.60 -7.56
N ASP A 134 2.51 -15.78 -8.12
CA ASP A 134 2.54 -17.04 -7.35
C ASP A 134 3.92 -17.28 -6.71
N GLU A 135 5.01 -16.95 -7.42
CA GLU A 135 6.38 -16.98 -6.89
C GLU A 135 6.56 -15.98 -5.74
N MET A 136 5.99 -14.76 -5.85
CA MET A 136 5.99 -13.80 -4.77
C MET A 136 5.33 -14.42 -3.52
N ILE A 137 4.15 -15.00 -3.64
CA ILE A 137 3.43 -15.62 -2.51
C ILE A 137 4.31 -16.70 -1.86
N ARG A 138 4.93 -17.57 -2.65
CA ARG A 138 5.82 -18.63 -2.15
C ARG A 138 7.08 -18.09 -1.44
N ARG A 139 7.61 -16.95 -1.89
CA ARG A 139 8.75 -16.29 -1.26
C ARG A 139 8.39 -15.66 0.06
N ILE A 140 7.32 -14.87 0.07
CA ILE A 140 6.91 -14.14 1.28
C ILE A 140 6.48 -15.08 2.39
N SER A 141 5.88 -16.24 2.08
CA SER A 141 5.47 -17.25 3.09
C SER A 141 6.63 -17.84 3.89
N LYS A 142 7.87 -17.65 3.44
CA LYS A 142 9.09 -18.10 4.12
C LYS A 142 9.73 -17.02 5.00
N ILE A 143 9.15 -15.83 5.05
CA ILE A 143 9.65 -14.71 5.85
C ILE A 143 8.88 -14.67 7.17
N ASP A 144 9.58 -14.85 8.28
CA ASP A 144 8.96 -14.88 9.62
C ASP A 144 8.59 -13.49 10.13
N ASP A 145 9.41 -12.45 9.86
CA ASP A 145 9.11 -11.07 10.23
C ASP A 145 7.99 -10.50 9.37
N ILE A 146 6.86 -10.17 10.00
CA ILE A 146 5.64 -9.70 9.31
C ILE A 146 5.86 -8.39 8.54
N TYR A 147 6.73 -7.50 9.03
CA TYR A 147 7.01 -6.24 8.35
C TYR A 147 7.89 -6.48 7.12
N LEU A 148 8.92 -7.31 7.23
CA LEU A 148 9.74 -7.70 6.07
C LEU A 148 8.90 -8.44 5.03
N GLN A 149 8.00 -9.31 5.46
CA GLN A 149 7.04 -9.98 4.60
C GLN A 149 6.17 -8.96 3.85
N SER A 150 5.57 -8.02 4.58
CA SER A 150 4.69 -6.98 4.02
C SER A 150 5.43 -6.02 3.09
N PHE A 151 6.63 -5.59 3.45
CA PHE A 151 7.48 -4.75 2.58
C PHE A 151 7.84 -5.47 1.29
N SER A 152 8.09 -6.79 1.36
CA SER A 152 8.40 -7.59 0.18
C SER A 152 7.20 -7.68 -0.77
N VAL A 153 5.96 -7.75 -0.27
CA VAL A 153 4.75 -7.65 -1.11
C VAL A 153 4.72 -6.33 -1.87
N PHE A 154 4.90 -5.21 -1.17
CA PHE A 154 4.88 -3.89 -1.81
C PHE A 154 5.97 -3.76 -2.88
N LEU A 155 7.20 -4.13 -2.55
CA LEU A 155 8.35 -3.98 -3.43
C LEU A 155 8.25 -4.87 -4.67
N ASP A 156 7.80 -6.10 -4.51
CA ASP A 156 7.54 -7.01 -5.62
C ASP A 156 6.47 -6.46 -6.57
N MET A 157 5.34 -6.03 -6.02
CA MET A 157 4.26 -5.46 -6.84
C MET A 157 4.68 -4.18 -7.56
N ALA A 158 5.47 -3.34 -6.88
CA ALA A 158 5.98 -2.11 -7.48
C ALA A 158 6.98 -2.40 -8.60
N ARG A 159 7.82 -3.45 -8.49
CA ARG A 159 8.84 -3.77 -9.48
C ARG A 159 8.26 -4.54 -10.68
N ASN A 160 7.43 -5.53 -10.44
CA ASN A 160 6.85 -6.35 -11.51
C ASN A 160 5.77 -5.62 -12.32
N GLN A 161 5.20 -4.52 -11.80
CA GLN A 161 4.19 -3.73 -12.51
C GLN A 161 3.06 -4.63 -13.05
N TYR A 162 2.33 -5.30 -12.16
CA TYR A 162 1.25 -6.22 -12.54
C TYR A 162 0.13 -5.55 -13.33
N PHE A 163 -0.03 -4.24 -13.17
CA PHE A 163 -1.08 -3.44 -13.81
C PHE A 163 -0.48 -2.36 -14.73
N TYR A 164 -1.30 -1.75 -15.56
CA TYR A 164 -0.86 -0.66 -16.42
C TYR A 164 -0.47 0.60 -15.65
N ASP A 165 -1.15 0.87 -14.55
CA ASP A 165 -0.83 1.96 -13.61
C ASP A 165 -1.24 1.57 -12.18
N VAL A 166 -1.12 2.49 -11.24
CA VAL A 166 -1.52 2.35 -9.82
C VAL A 166 -0.83 1.20 -9.08
N ASN A 167 0.30 0.68 -9.61
CA ASN A 167 1.03 -0.45 -9.02
C ASN A 167 1.57 -0.15 -7.62
N LYS A 168 2.20 1.02 -7.42
CA LYS A 168 2.72 1.42 -6.09
C LYS A 168 1.58 1.59 -5.07
N ARG A 169 0.46 2.18 -5.49
CA ARG A 169 -0.72 2.36 -4.62
C ARG A 169 -1.32 1.01 -4.25
N THR A 170 -1.54 0.13 -5.22
CA THR A 170 -2.07 -1.23 -4.98
C THR A 170 -1.12 -2.05 -4.11
N GLY A 171 0.19 -1.99 -4.36
CA GLY A 171 1.19 -2.65 -3.53
C GLY A 171 1.14 -2.19 -2.06
N ARG A 172 0.94 -0.88 -1.81
CA ARG A 172 0.75 -0.36 -0.44
C ARG A 172 -0.53 -0.86 0.22
N PHE A 173 -1.63 -1.03 -0.53
CA PHE A 173 -2.84 -1.65 0.00
C PHE A 173 -2.59 -3.11 0.38
N MET A 174 -1.93 -3.89 -0.47
CA MET A 174 -1.64 -5.30 -0.19
C MET A 174 -0.68 -5.46 0.99
N MET A 175 0.35 -4.61 1.09
CA MET A 175 1.24 -4.52 2.25
C MET A 175 0.45 -4.26 3.55
N ASN A 176 -0.42 -3.24 3.54
CA ASN A 176 -1.19 -2.85 4.70
C ASN A 176 -2.30 -3.86 5.04
N GLY A 177 -2.88 -4.51 4.05
CA GLY A 177 -3.82 -5.59 4.27
C GLY A 177 -3.19 -6.76 5.02
N LEU A 178 -1.96 -7.11 4.66
CA LEU A 178 -1.22 -8.16 5.36
C LEU A 178 -0.88 -7.76 6.81
N LEU A 179 -0.42 -6.52 7.02
CA LEU A 179 -0.16 -5.99 8.36
C LEU A 179 -1.42 -6.01 9.23
N LEU A 180 -2.51 -5.41 8.76
CA LEU A 180 -3.77 -5.31 9.50
C LEU A 180 -4.38 -6.69 9.79
N SER A 181 -4.38 -7.61 8.82
CA SER A 181 -4.88 -8.98 9.02
C SER A 181 -4.10 -9.75 10.07
N SER A 182 -2.80 -9.46 10.16
CA SER A 182 -1.90 -10.03 11.17
C SER A 182 -1.95 -9.29 12.51
N GLY A 183 -2.79 -8.26 12.64
CA GLY A 183 -2.95 -7.49 13.89
C GLY A 183 -1.88 -6.41 14.10
N PHE A 184 -1.18 -5.98 13.07
CA PHE A 184 -0.15 -4.95 13.12
C PHE A 184 -0.62 -3.65 12.47
N PRO A 185 -0.14 -2.48 12.91
CA PRO A 185 -0.58 -1.20 12.39
C PRO A 185 -0.15 -0.98 10.94
N ALA A 186 -1.00 -0.29 10.18
CA ALA A 186 -0.70 0.13 8.83
C ALA A 186 0.44 1.17 8.78
N ILE A 187 1.13 1.21 7.64
CA ILE A 187 2.21 2.16 7.36
C ILE A 187 1.81 3.03 6.17
N SER A 188 1.83 4.35 6.32
CA SER A 188 1.78 5.31 5.21
C SER A 188 3.17 5.89 4.95
N VAL A 189 3.48 6.16 3.70
CA VAL A 189 4.65 6.95 3.32
C VAL A 189 4.23 8.43 3.36
N PRO A 190 4.75 9.23 4.30
CA PRO A 190 4.36 10.64 4.38
C PRO A 190 4.71 11.40 3.10
N SER A 191 3.80 12.21 2.59
CA SER A 191 3.98 12.97 1.34
C SER A 191 5.19 13.91 1.37
N LYS A 192 5.56 14.43 2.54
CA LYS A 192 6.80 15.21 2.75
C LYS A 192 8.08 14.44 2.43
N LYS A 193 8.05 13.09 2.43
CA LYS A 193 9.16 12.22 2.04
C LYS A 193 9.12 11.82 0.55
N ARG A 194 8.28 12.45 -0.28
CA ARG A 194 8.10 12.08 -1.70
C ARG A 194 9.41 12.00 -2.49
N LEU A 195 10.28 12.99 -2.35
CA LEU A 195 11.55 13.00 -3.08
C LEU A 195 12.48 11.86 -2.65
N GLU A 196 12.55 11.60 -1.36
CA GLU A 196 13.33 10.49 -0.81
C GLU A 196 12.77 9.15 -1.28
N PHE A 197 11.44 8.97 -1.16
CA PHE A 197 10.73 7.77 -1.63
C PHE A 197 11.02 7.49 -3.10
N ASN A 198 10.82 8.48 -3.98
CA ASN A 198 11.03 8.30 -5.41
C ASN A 198 12.49 7.95 -5.74
N ARG A 199 13.46 8.62 -5.12
CA ARG A 199 14.89 8.32 -5.32
C ARG A 199 15.24 6.89 -4.91
N LYS A 200 14.73 6.42 -3.77
CA LYS A 200 14.96 5.06 -3.29
C LYS A 200 14.25 4.03 -4.15
N MET A 201 13.04 4.32 -4.62
CA MET A 201 12.32 3.45 -5.56
C MET A 201 13.08 3.27 -6.88
N ILE A 202 13.64 4.34 -7.44
CA ILE A 202 14.46 4.26 -8.68
C ILE A 202 15.67 3.35 -8.46
N ARG A 203 16.42 3.57 -7.36
CA ARG A 203 17.54 2.69 -7.03
C ARG A 203 17.13 1.23 -6.85
N PHE A 204 16.01 1.00 -6.20
CA PHE A 204 15.45 -0.35 -6.04
C PHE A 204 15.08 -0.98 -7.39
N TYR A 205 14.48 -0.23 -8.30
CA TYR A 205 14.17 -0.76 -9.64
C TYR A 205 15.43 -1.21 -10.37
N ASP A 206 16.50 -0.43 -10.32
CA ASP A 206 17.74 -0.71 -11.02
C ASP A 206 18.53 -1.88 -10.37
N SER A 207 18.68 -1.87 -9.04
CA SER A 207 19.52 -2.82 -8.31
C SER A 207 18.82 -4.12 -7.91
N ASN A 208 17.48 -4.09 -7.74
CA ASN A 208 16.70 -5.14 -7.08
C ASN A 208 17.14 -5.40 -5.62
N ASP A 209 17.85 -4.49 -5.00
CA ASP A 209 18.22 -4.56 -3.59
C ASP A 209 17.12 -3.89 -2.73
N PRO A 210 16.42 -4.64 -1.88
CA PRO A 210 15.31 -4.11 -1.09
C PRO A 210 15.71 -3.38 0.19
N GLU A 211 16.97 -3.46 0.64
CA GLU A 211 17.35 -3.08 2.01
C GLU A 211 17.09 -1.59 2.29
N GLU A 212 17.51 -0.70 1.37
CA GLU A 212 17.30 0.73 1.54
C GLU A 212 15.79 1.09 1.61
N MET A 213 14.97 0.38 0.85
CA MET A 213 13.51 0.57 0.86
C MET A 213 12.85 -0.01 2.12
N ARG A 214 13.33 -1.14 2.62
CA ARG A 214 12.86 -1.75 3.87
C ARG A 214 13.11 -0.83 5.06
N ASP A 215 14.30 -0.25 5.16
CA ASP A 215 14.63 0.71 6.21
C ASP A 215 13.79 1.99 6.09
N PHE A 216 13.63 2.48 4.87
CA PHE A 216 12.80 3.64 4.61
C PHE A 216 11.34 3.40 5.01
N LEU A 217 10.72 2.29 4.58
CA LEU A 217 9.34 1.95 4.95
C LEU A 217 9.20 1.79 6.45
N GLY A 218 10.17 1.12 7.10
CA GLY A 218 10.22 1.04 8.56
C GLY A 218 10.26 2.42 9.22
N SER A 219 11.01 3.38 8.67
CA SER A 219 11.08 4.75 9.18
C SER A 219 9.79 5.57 9.00
N CYS A 220 8.83 5.04 8.25
CA CYS A 220 7.51 5.66 8.03
C CYS A 220 6.47 5.22 9.07
N MET A 221 6.79 4.28 9.95
CA MET A 221 5.89 3.89 11.03
C MET A 221 5.65 5.07 12.00
N GLU A 222 4.38 5.38 12.22
CA GLU A 222 3.97 6.48 13.10
C GLU A 222 4.28 6.17 14.59
N PRO A 223 5.15 6.95 15.26
CA PRO A 223 5.56 6.66 16.64
C PRO A 223 4.39 6.67 17.64
N ARG A 224 3.37 7.51 17.40
CA ARG A 224 2.18 7.57 18.25
C ARG A 224 1.39 6.25 18.19
N VAL A 225 1.24 5.69 16.99
CA VAL A 225 0.56 4.41 16.78
C VAL A 225 1.31 3.28 17.47
N LEU A 226 2.65 3.24 17.33
CA LEU A 226 3.48 2.26 18.05
C LEU A 226 3.30 2.35 19.56
N ARG A 227 3.23 3.55 20.11
CA ARG A 227 3.02 3.76 21.56
C ARG A 227 1.68 3.17 21.99
N ILE A 228 0.60 3.51 21.29
CA ILE A 228 -0.76 3.00 21.58
C ILE A 228 -0.77 1.47 21.53
N MET A 229 -0.19 0.87 20.47
CA MET A 229 -0.11 -0.59 20.32
C MET A 229 0.68 -1.26 21.46
N LYS A 230 1.72 -0.60 22.00
CA LYS A 230 2.50 -1.11 23.13
C LYS A 230 1.77 -1.01 24.48
N GLU A 231 0.95 0.04 24.66
CA GLU A 231 0.26 0.33 25.90
C GLU A 231 -1.06 -0.45 26.05
N SER A 232 -1.71 -0.82 24.95
CA SER A 232 -3.06 -1.43 24.93
C SER A 232 -3.21 -2.74 25.72
N LYS A 233 -2.12 -3.33 26.21
CA LYS A 233 -2.13 -4.60 26.97
C LYS A 233 -1.43 -4.53 28.34
N ARG A 234 -1.36 -3.35 28.92
CA ARG A 234 -0.98 -3.20 30.34
C ARG A 234 -2.19 -3.27 31.30
N THR A 235 -3.38 -3.45 30.73
CA THR A 235 -4.64 -3.75 31.42
C THR A 235 -5.07 -5.18 31.08
#